data_1e83673fe91f0c1c1671c711edb8eda7
#
_entry.id   1e83673fe91f0c1c1671c711edb8eda7
#
_cell.length_a   1.000
_cell.length_b   1.000
_cell.length_c   1.000
_cell.angle_alpha   90.00
_cell.angle_beta   90.00
_cell.angle_gamma   90.00
#
_symmetry.space_group_name_H-M   'P 1'
#
loop_
_entity.id
_entity.type
_entity.pdbx_description
1 polymer ?
#
loop_
_entity_poly.entity_id
_entity_poly.type
_entity_poly.pdbx_seq_one_letter_code
_entity_poly.pdbx_strand_id
1 'polypeptide(L)'
;MTLPSDRRREAGERRKPLRAYQRLSLTPAPPRRPDWLKARIPAGRAYLETKAILRTLDLHTVCESANCPNIGDCFSRHTATFLILGNVCTRSCPFCDIRNGKPLPVDPEEPARVAEAVRKLGLRYVVVTSVNRDELPDGGAFHFAAVIRAIRAATPGARVEVLIPDFLGSREALERVLEARPDVLNHNMETVRRLYARVRPAGRYERSLELLRRVTELTPGIPAKSGIMLGVGETVEEVEELLRDLKAHGCSMVTLGQYLPPSGSHLPLERYAPPEEFAHYRAYGLSLGFRQVASGPLVRSSYHADEQAGETLHVS
;
A
#
# COMPACT_ATOMS: atom_id res chain seq x y z
N MET A 1 -68.22 -26.60 8.19
CA MET A 1 -66.75 -26.54 8.04
C MET A 1 -66.45 -25.25 7.35
N THR A 2 -66.15 -24.25 8.15
CA THR A 2 -65.99 -22.84 7.73
C THR A 2 -64.50 -22.50 7.84
N LEU A 3 -63.91 -22.05 6.72
CA LEU A 3 -62.53 -21.59 6.66
C LEU A 3 -62.44 -20.16 7.27
N PRO A 4 -61.36 -19.82 8.00
CA PRO A 4 -61.21 -18.48 8.55
C PRO A 4 -60.53 -17.52 7.57
N SER A 5 -61.01 -16.31 7.62
CA SER A 5 -60.74 -15.15 6.80
C SER A 5 -59.30 -14.62 6.91
N ASP A 6 -58.80 -14.32 5.75
CA ASP A 6 -57.61 -13.54 5.41
C ASP A 6 -57.58 -12.19 6.12
N ARG A 7 -56.57 -11.94 6.97
CA ARG A 7 -56.23 -10.59 7.48
C ARG A 7 -54.96 -10.12 6.83
N ARG A 8 -55.08 -9.37 5.76
CA ARG A 8 -54.00 -8.56 5.19
C ARG A 8 -53.61 -7.49 6.20
N ARG A 9 -52.40 -7.53 6.66
CA ARG A 9 -51.78 -6.40 7.37
C ARG A 9 -51.12 -5.52 6.34
N GLU A 10 -51.65 -4.35 6.13
CA GLU A 10 -50.99 -3.23 5.45
C GLU A 10 -49.88 -2.71 6.33
N ALA A 11 -48.62 -3.04 5.98
CA ALA A 11 -47.46 -2.35 6.49
C ALA A 11 -47.18 -1.15 5.58
N GLY A 12 -47.60 0.00 6.01
CA GLY A 12 -47.30 1.28 5.35
C GLY A 12 -45.79 1.58 5.46
N GLU A 13 -45.04 1.24 4.44
CA GLU A 13 -43.70 1.76 4.24
C GLU A 13 -43.78 3.27 3.97
N ARG A 14 -43.47 4.08 4.98
CA ARG A 14 -43.22 5.51 4.81
C ARG A 14 -41.91 5.66 4.03
N ARG A 15 -42.02 5.85 2.70
CA ARG A 15 -40.90 6.30 1.88
C ARG A 15 -40.40 7.64 2.42
N LYS A 16 -39.19 7.68 2.94
CA LYS A 16 -38.53 8.93 3.32
C LYS A 16 -38.40 9.81 2.08
N PRO A 17 -38.67 11.13 2.18
CA PRO A 17 -38.64 12.00 1.03
C PRO A 17 -37.21 12.12 0.46
N LEU A 18 -37.09 11.98 -0.85
CA LEU A 18 -35.90 12.09 -1.70
C LEU A 18 -35.21 13.47 -1.70
N ARG A 19 -35.49 14.33 -0.73
CA ARG A 19 -34.99 15.72 -0.67
C ARG A 19 -33.66 15.91 0.08
N ALA A 20 -32.97 14.86 0.52
CA ALA A 20 -31.72 14.99 1.25
C ALA A 20 -30.45 14.80 0.38
N TYR A 21 -30.60 14.50 -0.91
CA TYR A 21 -29.45 14.19 -1.81
C TYR A 21 -29.07 15.32 -2.79
N GLN A 22 -29.59 16.52 -2.61
CA GLN A 22 -29.22 17.69 -3.45
C GLN A 22 -28.45 18.75 -2.65
N ARG A 23 -27.38 18.36 -1.93
CA ARG A 23 -26.20 19.20 -1.87
C ARG A 23 -25.23 18.64 -2.91
N LEU A 24 -25.44 19.06 -4.15
CA LEU A 24 -24.40 19.03 -5.17
C LEU A 24 -23.23 19.85 -4.58
N SER A 25 -22.23 19.15 -4.03
CA SER A 25 -20.94 19.74 -3.78
C SER A 25 -20.46 20.24 -5.15
N LEU A 26 -20.26 21.55 -5.27
CA LEU A 26 -19.56 22.19 -6.39
C LEU A 26 -18.06 21.85 -6.30
N THR A 27 -17.72 20.58 -6.18
CA THR A 27 -16.37 20.12 -6.43
C THR A 27 -16.16 20.21 -7.93
N PRO A 28 -15.15 20.93 -8.40
CA PRO A 28 -14.79 20.93 -9.81
C PRO A 28 -14.72 19.50 -10.33
N ALA A 29 -15.22 19.27 -11.53
CA ALA A 29 -15.10 17.96 -12.16
C ALA A 29 -13.62 17.54 -12.13
N PRO A 30 -13.30 16.27 -11.81
CA PRO A 30 -11.92 15.82 -11.78
C PRO A 30 -11.27 16.09 -13.14
N PRO A 31 -10.00 16.48 -13.17
CA PRO A 31 -9.30 16.79 -14.41
C PRO A 31 -9.37 15.58 -15.36
N ARG A 32 -9.53 15.84 -16.65
CA ARG A 32 -9.60 14.79 -17.66
C ARG A 32 -8.33 13.95 -17.62
N ARG A 33 -8.49 12.62 -17.57
CA ARG A 33 -7.37 11.67 -17.57
C ARG A 33 -6.49 11.86 -18.81
N PRO A 34 -5.18 12.11 -18.66
CA PRO A 34 -4.26 12.30 -19.77
C PRO A 34 -4.06 11.02 -20.59
N ASP A 35 -3.71 11.16 -21.87
CA ASP A 35 -3.49 10.03 -22.78
C ASP A 35 -2.28 9.15 -22.40
N TRP A 36 -1.30 9.70 -21.72
CA TRP A 36 -0.12 8.97 -21.26
C TRP A 36 -0.38 8.08 -20.02
N LEU A 37 -1.52 8.26 -19.34
CA LEU A 37 -1.87 7.49 -18.15
C LEU A 37 -2.72 6.26 -18.54
N LYS A 38 -2.09 5.25 -19.13
CA LYS A 38 -2.75 4.01 -19.58
C LYS A 38 -2.20 2.82 -18.82
N ALA A 39 -3.08 2.01 -18.21
CA ALA A 39 -2.76 0.75 -17.57
C ALA A 39 -3.12 -0.42 -18.50
N ARG A 40 -2.46 -1.56 -18.32
CA ARG A 40 -2.80 -2.81 -19.03
C ARG A 40 -4.12 -3.37 -18.52
N ILE A 41 -4.96 -3.82 -19.44
CA ILE A 41 -6.22 -4.49 -19.08
C ILE A 41 -5.88 -5.86 -18.46
N PRO A 42 -6.47 -6.20 -17.29
CA PRO A 42 -6.28 -7.50 -16.66
C PRO A 42 -6.80 -8.62 -17.57
N ALA A 43 -5.90 -9.46 -18.11
CA ALA A 43 -6.28 -10.55 -19.00
C ALA A 43 -5.18 -11.63 -19.05
N GLY A 44 -5.55 -12.81 -19.56
CA GLY A 44 -4.62 -13.89 -19.84
C GLY A 44 -4.58 -14.99 -18.79
N ARG A 45 -3.94 -16.11 -19.16
CA ARG A 45 -3.89 -17.33 -18.33
C ARG A 45 -3.14 -17.10 -17.02
N ALA A 46 -1.96 -16.48 -17.05
CA ALA A 46 -1.15 -16.20 -15.86
C ALA A 46 -1.88 -15.31 -14.84
N TYR A 47 -2.65 -14.32 -15.30
CA TYR A 47 -3.52 -13.51 -14.45
C TYR A 47 -4.56 -14.36 -13.71
N LEU A 48 -5.23 -15.28 -14.43
CA LEU A 48 -6.26 -16.16 -13.85
C LEU A 48 -5.64 -17.17 -12.89
N GLU A 49 -4.48 -17.73 -13.21
CA GLU A 49 -3.73 -18.66 -12.35
C GLU A 49 -3.31 -17.98 -11.04
N THR A 50 -2.74 -16.78 -11.10
CA THR A 50 -2.38 -16.01 -9.90
C THR A 50 -3.60 -15.79 -9.02
N LYS A 51 -4.71 -15.36 -9.61
CA LYS A 51 -5.96 -15.13 -8.89
C LYS A 51 -6.56 -16.40 -8.28
N ALA A 52 -6.47 -17.53 -8.97
CA ALA A 52 -6.94 -18.82 -8.48
C ALA A 52 -6.12 -19.30 -7.27
N ILE A 53 -4.78 -19.16 -7.31
CA ILE A 53 -3.90 -19.52 -6.20
C ILE A 53 -4.24 -18.68 -4.96
N LEU A 54 -4.37 -17.37 -5.11
CA LEU A 54 -4.69 -16.46 -4.00
C LEU A 54 -6.03 -16.80 -3.35
N ARG A 55 -7.07 -17.09 -4.16
CA ARG A 55 -8.40 -17.48 -3.66
C ARG A 55 -8.38 -18.85 -2.96
N THR A 56 -7.69 -19.83 -3.54
CA THR A 56 -7.60 -21.18 -2.95
C THR A 56 -6.94 -21.18 -1.58
N LEU A 57 -6.01 -20.23 -1.37
CA LEU A 57 -5.28 -20.08 -0.12
C LEU A 57 -5.90 -19.04 0.82
N ASP A 58 -7.08 -18.48 0.48
CA ASP A 58 -7.77 -17.44 1.24
C ASP A 58 -6.83 -16.27 1.61
N LEU A 59 -6.14 -15.73 0.60
CA LEU A 59 -5.18 -14.65 0.75
C LEU A 59 -5.68 -13.36 0.13
N HIS A 60 -5.36 -12.25 0.79
CA HIS A 60 -5.64 -10.91 0.31
C HIS A 60 -4.43 -10.28 -0.36
N THR A 61 -4.68 -9.38 -1.33
CA THR A 61 -3.65 -8.57 -1.97
C THR A 61 -4.05 -7.10 -2.01
N VAL A 62 -3.07 -6.22 -1.88
CA VAL A 62 -3.30 -4.77 -2.14
C VAL A 62 -3.73 -4.55 -3.58
N CYS A 63 -3.27 -5.40 -4.51
CA CYS A 63 -3.61 -5.29 -5.92
C CYS A 63 -5.13 -5.36 -6.16
N GLU A 64 -5.84 -6.26 -5.45
CA GLU A 64 -7.30 -6.37 -5.51
C GLU A 64 -7.98 -5.39 -4.55
N SER A 65 -7.55 -5.36 -3.29
CA SER A 65 -8.23 -4.60 -2.23
C SER A 65 -8.13 -3.08 -2.39
N ALA A 66 -7.12 -2.57 -3.10
CA ALA A 66 -6.92 -1.15 -3.38
C ALA A 66 -7.13 -0.77 -4.86
N ASN A 67 -7.82 -1.59 -5.65
CA ASN A 67 -8.12 -1.36 -7.07
C ASN A 67 -6.89 -0.87 -7.85
N CYS A 68 -5.74 -1.53 -7.66
CA CYS A 68 -4.47 -1.10 -8.23
C CYS A 68 -4.51 -1.12 -9.77
N PRO A 69 -4.14 -0.02 -10.46
CA PRO A 69 -4.15 0.03 -11.93
C PRO A 69 -3.16 -0.95 -12.58
N ASN A 70 -2.16 -1.42 -11.83
CA ASN A 70 -1.12 -2.31 -12.33
C ASN A 70 -1.45 -3.81 -12.16
N ILE A 71 -2.63 -4.15 -11.62
CA ILE A 71 -3.00 -5.55 -11.34
C ILE A 71 -2.88 -6.45 -12.58
N GLY A 72 -3.24 -5.93 -13.77
CA GLY A 72 -3.16 -6.68 -15.03
C GLY A 72 -1.72 -7.04 -15.41
N ASP A 73 -0.77 -6.13 -15.17
CA ASP A 73 0.64 -6.38 -15.42
C ASP A 73 1.24 -7.30 -14.35
N CYS A 74 1.07 -6.97 -13.07
CA CYS A 74 1.62 -7.74 -11.95
C CYS A 74 1.16 -9.21 -11.97
N PHE A 75 -0.14 -9.46 -12.06
CA PHE A 75 -0.68 -10.83 -12.05
C PHE A 75 -0.30 -11.62 -13.30
N SER A 76 -0.13 -10.96 -14.46
CA SER A 76 0.37 -11.62 -15.68
C SER A 76 1.84 -12.03 -15.56
N ARG A 77 2.58 -11.45 -14.62
CA ARG A 77 3.97 -11.80 -14.28
C ARG A 77 4.06 -12.71 -13.05
N HIS A 78 2.94 -13.28 -12.59
CA HIS A 78 2.81 -14.02 -11.34
C HIS A 78 3.26 -13.25 -10.09
N THR A 79 3.20 -11.89 -10.13
CA THR A 79 3.63 -11.03 -9.03
C THR A 79 2.43 -10.46 -8.30
N ALA A 80 2.44 -10.49 -6.97
CA ALA A 80 1.40 -9.92 -6.11
C ALA A 80 2.02 -9.28 -4.86
N THR A 81 1.37 -8.23 -4.33
CA THR A 81 1.68 -7.67 -3.01
C THR A 81 0.70 -8.26 -2.01
N PHE A 82 1.19 -9.13 -1.14
CA PHE A 82 0.35 -9.77 -0.12
C PHE A 82 -0.08 -8.74 0.92
N LEU A 83 -1.38 -8.76 1.25
CA LEU A 83 -1.98 -7.95 2.31
C LEU A 83 -2.30 -8.87 3.48
N ILE A 84 -1.50 -8.80 4.54
CA ILE A 84 -1.63 -9.66 5.73
C ILE A 84 -2.42 -8.97 6.85
N LEU A 85 -2.75 -9.73 7.89
CA LEU A 85 -3.56 -9.29 9.03
C LEU A 85 -5.03 -9.00 8.67
N GLY A 86 -5.50 -9.63 7.58
CA GLY A 86 -6.85 -9.48 7.06
C GLY A 86 -7.01 -8.31 6.08
N ASN A 87 -8.25 -7.90 5.84
CA ASN A 87 -8.62 -6.89 4.83
C ASN A 87 -9.42 -5.71 5.40
N VAL A 88 -9.45 -5.55 6.73
CA VAL A 88 -10.09 -4.43 7.43
C VAL A 88 -9.05 -3.68 8.23
N CYS A 89 -8.91 -2.38 7.95
CA CYS A 89 -7.93 -1.50 8.58
C CYS A 89 -8.55 -0.74 9.76
N THR A 90 -7.80 -0.52 10.84
CA THR A 90 -8.25 0.33 11.95
C THR A 90 -8.16 1.82 11.65
N ARG A 91 -7.46 2.21 10.58
CA ARG A 91 -7.32 3.60 10.13
C ARG A 91 -8.12 3.88 8.86
N SER A 92 -8.57 5.13 8.71
CA SER A 92 -9.37 5.61 7.58
C SER A 92 -8.63 6.68 6.78
N CYS A 93 -7.55 6.30 6.10
CA CYS A 93 -6.83 7.21 5.21
C CYS A 93 -7.69 7.52 3.98
N PRO A 94 -8.00 8.81 3.68
CA PRO A 94 -8.98 9.16 2.65
C PRO A 94 -8.52 8.88 1.21
N PHE A 95 -7.27 8.51 1.00
CA PHE A 95 -6.73 8.09 -0.30
C PHE A 95 -6.84 6.59 -0.56
N CYS A 96 -7.08 5.79 0.49
CA CYS A 96 -6.93 4.33 0.49
C CYS A 96 -8.28 3.62 0.35
N ASP A 97 -8.38 2.65 -0.56
CA ASP A 97 -9.61 1.87 -0.81
C ASP A 97 -9.77 0.65 0.12
N ILE A 98 -8.80 0.42 1.00
CA ILE A 98 -8.91 -0.64 2.02
C ILE A 98 -10.04 -0.31 2.98
N ARG A 99 -10.94 -1.27 3.18
CA ARG A 99 -12.08 -1.13 4.08
C ARG A 99 -11.62 -0.84 5.51
N ASN A 100 -12.18 0.18 6.15
CA ASN A 100 -11.90 0.50 7.55
C ASN A 100 -12.99 -0.05 8.49
N GLY A 101 -12.61 -0.32 9.74
CA GLY A 101 -13.54 -0.83 10.74
C GLY A 101 -12.85 -1.67 11.81
N LYS A 102 -13.61 -2.56 12.42
CA LYS A 102 -13.10 -3.53 13.40
C LYS A 102 -12.60 -4.79 12.68
N PRO A 103 -11.30 -5.09 12.69
CA PRO A 103 -10.76 -6.29 12.08
C PRO A 103 -11.20 -7.58 12.81
N LEU A 104 -11.15 -8.70 12.11
CA LEU A 104 -11.27 -10.03 12.72
C LEU A 104 -10.01 -10.36 13.54
N PRO A 105 -10.07 -11.36 14.43
CA PRO A 105 -8.87 -11.89 15.10
C PRO A 105 -7.77 -12.23 14.10
N VAL A 106 -6.51 -12.15 14.56
CA VAL A 106 -5.36 -12.53 13.74
C VAL A 106 -5.43 -14.03 13.44
N ASP A 107 -5.25 -14.37 12.18
CA ASP A 107 -5.22 -15.76 11.73
C ASP A 107 -3.79 -16.33 11.86
N PRO A 108 -3.54 -17.29 12.76
CA PRO A 108 -2.21 -17.85 12.96
C PRO A 108 -1.71 -18.67 11.78
N GLU A 109 -2.59 -19.15 10.89
CA GLU A 109 -2.24 -19.95 9.71
C GLU A 109 -1.92 -19.08 8.47
N GLU A 110 -2.20 -17.78 8.49
CA GLU A 110 -1.93 -16.88 7.36
C GLU A 110 -0.45 -16.90 6.92
N PRO A 111 0.56 -16.93 7.81
CA PRO A 111 1.96 -17.01 7.42
C PRO A 111 2.30 -18.25 6.58
N ALA A 112 1.77 -19.41 6.95
CA ALA A 112 1.97 -20.65 6.20
C ALA A 112 1.32 -20.60 4.82
N ARG A 113 0.10 -20.03 4.72
CA ARG A 113 -0.59 -19.88 3.43
C ARG A 113 0.09 -18.88 2.52
N VAL A 114 0.65 -17.78 3.05
CA VAL A 114 1.46 -16.82 2.27
C VAL A 114 2.71 -17.52 1.72
N ALA A 115 3.42 -18.27 2.56
CA ALA A 115 4.60 -19.02 2.14
C ALA A 115 4.29 -20.05 1.03
N GLU A 116 3.16 -20.74 1.13
CA GLU A 116 2.70 -21.68 0.10
C GLU A 116 2.33 -20.96 -1.20
N ALA A 117 1.72 -19.78 -1.16
CA ALA A 117 1.45 -18.97 -2.34
C ALA A 117 2.75 -18.54 -3.03
N VAL A 118 3.75 -18.08 -2.27
CA VAL A 118 5.08 -17.71 -2.77
C VAL A 118 5.72 -18.89 -3.52
N ARG A 119 5.68 -20.09 -2.94
CA ARG A 119 6.21 -21.31 -3.54
C ARG A 119 5.46 -21.68 -4.83
N LYS A 120 4.11 -21.66 -4.81
CA LYS A 120 3.26 -21.99 -5.98
C LYS A 120 3.43 -21.03 -7.13
N LEU A 121 3.58 -19.73 -6.84
CA LEU A 121 3.82 -18.67 -7.83
C LEU A 121 5.28 -18.61 -8.31
N GLY A 122 6.20 -19.34 -7.66
CA GLY A 122 7.62 -19.34 -8.00
C GLY A 122 8.30 -17.99 -7.78
N LEU A 123 7.86 -17.23 -6.77
CA LEU A 123 8.36 -15.87 -6.54
C LEU A 123 9.79 -15.89 -6.02
N ARG A 124 10.66 -15.10 -6.64
CA ARG A 124 12.01 -14.80 -6.16
C ARG A 124 12.08 -13.51 -5.35
N TYR A 125 11.11 -12.64 -5.54
CA TYR A 125 10.95 -11.38 -4.81
C TYR A 125 9.50 -11.25 -4.35
N VAL A 126 9.30 -11.01 -3.06
CA VAL A 126 7.98 -11.00 -2.42
C VAL A 126 7.79 -9.67 -1.71
N VAL A 127 6.68 -9.00 -1.97
CA VAL A 127 6.29 -7.82 -1.21
C VAL A 127 5.13 -8.17 -0.29
N VAL A 128 5.30 -7.90 1.00
CA VAL A 128 4.30 -8.11 2.05
C VAL A 128 3.96 -6.77 2.69
N THR A 129 2.68 -6.48 2.77
CA THR A 129 2.18 -5.33 3.52
C THR A 129 0.99 -5.73 4.38
N SER A 130 0.50 -4.85 5.23
CA SER A 130 -0.65 -5.13 6.09
C SER A 130 -1.67 -3.99 6.10
N VAL A 131 -2.87 -4.30 6.60
CA VAL A 131 -3.74 -3.29 7.19
C VAL A 131 -3.14 -2.77 8.51
N ASN A 132 -3.50 -1.57 8.95
CA ASN A 132 -3.14 -1.15 10.31
C ASN A 132 -3.98 -1.91 11.33
N ARG A 133 -3.34 -2.33 12.40
CA ARG A 133 -3.91 -3.08 13.53
C ARG A 133 -3.53 -2.38 14.84
N ASP A 134 -3.93 -1.10 14.96
CA ASP A 134 -3.58 -0.26 16.10
C ASP A 134 -4.17 -0.79 17.45
N GLU A 135 -5.10 -1.73 17.37
CA GLU A 135 -5.68 -2.41 18.54
C GLU A 135 -4.79 -3.58 19.05
N LEU A 136 -3.81 -4.03 18.26
CA LEU A 136 -2.85 -5.04 18.69
C LEU A 136 -1.71 -4.37 19.48
N PRO A 137 -1.22 -4.98 20.55
CA PRO A 137 -0.14 -4.40 21.37
C PRO A 137 1.13 -4.04 20.61
N ASP A 138 1.44 -4.80 19.54
CA ASP A 138 2.62 -4.62 18.69
C ASP A 138 2.27 -4.13 17.28
N GLY A 139 1.03 -3.71 17.05
CA GLY A 139 0.55 -3.28 15.74
C GLY A 139 0.65 -4.34 14.63
N GLY A 140 0.86 -5.62 14.99
CA GLY A 140 1.02 -6.75 14.08
C GLY A 140 2.47 -7.08 13.71
N ALA A 141 3.46 -6.52 14.37
CA ALA A 141 4.89 -6.76 14.10
C ALA A 141 5.30 -8.24 14.24
N PHE A 142 4.74 -8.95 15.24
CA PHE A 142 4.95 -10.38 15.40
C PHE A 142 4.51 -11.18 14.16
N HIS A 143 3.38 -10.80 13.60
CA HIS A 143 2.82 -11.46 12.42
C HIS A 143 3.67 -11.20 11.16
N PHE A 144 4.16 -9.97 10.96
CA PHE A 144 5.14 -9.68 9.91
C PHE A 144 6.38 -10.59 10.03
N ALA A 145 6.94 -10.68 11.23
CA ALA A 145 8.10 -11.54 11.48
C ALA A 145 7.81 -13.02 11.20
N ALA A 146 6.61 -13.51 11.56
CA ALA A 146 6.19 -14.87 11.27
C ALA A 146 6.07 -15.13 9.76
N VAL A 147 5.49 -14.19 8.99
CA VAL A 147 5.38 -14.29 7.53
C VAL A 147 6.75 -14.31 6.86
N ILE A 148 7.68 -13.43 7.25
CA ILE A 148 9.04 -13.41 6.70
C ILE A 148 9.73 -14.76 6.94
N ARG A 149 9.69 -15.29 8.17
CA ARG A 149 10.29 -16.58 8.51
C ARG A 149 9.65 -17.75 7.74
N ALA A 150 8.32 -17.75 7.60
CA ALA A 150 7.60 -18.80 6.85
C ALA A 150 7.98 -18.79 5.36
N ILE A 151 8.07 -17.61 4.73
CA ILE A 151 8.52 -17.48 3.33
C ILE A 151 9.95 -18.02 3.18
N ARG A 152 10.89 -17.62 4.06
CA ARG A 152 12.28 -18.07 3.98
C ARG A 152 12.42 -19.58 4.19
N ALA A 153 11.63 -20.17 5.07
CA ALA A 153 11.63 -21.61 5.29
C ALA A 153 11.10 -22.39 4.08
N ALA A 154 10.01 -21.91 3.44
CA ALA A 154 9.39 -22.58 2.30
C ALA A 154 10.09 -22.33 0.96
N THR A 155 10.74 -21.18 0.81
CA THR A 155 11.44 -20.76 -0.43
C THR A 155 12.77 -20.10 -0.07
N PRO A 156 13.82 -20.91 0.25
CA PRO A 156 15.16 -20.39 0.53
C PRO A 156 15.68 -19.60 -0.68
N GLY A 157 16.20 -18.41 -0.43
CA GLY A 157 16.67 -17.50 -1.48
C GLY A 157 15.63 -16.53 -2.05
N ALA A 158 14.34 -16.65 -1.71
CA ALA A 158 13.38 -15.61 -1.99
C ALA A 158 13.70 -14.35 -1.17
N ARG A 159 13.75 -13.19 -1.83
CA ARG A 159 13.90 -11.89 -1.18
C ARG A 159 12.57 -11.38 -0.70
N VAL A 160 12.53 -10.78 0.47
CA VAL A 160 11.30 -10.30 1.11
C VAL A 160 11.40 -8.81 1.41
N GLU A 161 10.60 -8.01 0.71
CA GLU A 161 10.34 -6.61 1.05
C GLU A 161 9.10 -6.54 1.93
N VAL A 162 9.15 -5.74 3.00
CA VAL A 162 7.98 -5.47 3.82
C VAL A 162 7.63 -3.99 3.76
N LEU A 163 6.35 -3.67 3.54
CA LEU A 163 5.79 -2.34 3.66
C LEU A 163 4.99 -2.28 4.97
N ILE A 164 5.59 -1.68 6.00
CA ILE A 164 5.05 -1.69 7.36
C ILE A 164 4.27 -0.42 7.70
N PRO A 165 3.30 -0.49 8.66
CA PRO A 165 2.71 0.68 9.29
C PRO A 165 3.74 1.38 10.21
N ASP A 166 3.36 2.52 10.80
CA ASP A 166 4.24 3.24 11.72
C ASP A 166 4.31 2.64 13.13
N PHE A 167 3.57 1.56 13.41
CA PHE A 167 3.46 0.89 14.71
C PHE A 167 3.25 1.87 15.88
N LEU A 168 2.56 3.00 15.63
CA LEU A 168 2.38 4.11 16.60
C LEU A 168 3.72 4.63 17.18
N GLY A 169 4.84 4.33 16.54
CA GLY A 169 6.19 4.73 16.94
C GLY A 169 6.90 3.74 17.87
N SER A 170 6.33 2.54 18.10
CA SER A 170 6.97 1.51 18.92
C SER A 170 8.28 1.05 18.29
N ARG A 171 9.36 1.22 19.05
CA ARG A 171 10.69 0.76 18.70
C ARG A 171 10.77 -0.77 18.74
N GLU A 172 10.18 -1.38 19.76
CA GLU A 172 10.17 -2.83 19.99
C GLU A 172 9.45 -3.56 18.86
N ALA A 173 8.35 -2.97 18.34
CA ALA A 173 7.63 -3.51 17.19
C ALA A 173 8.50 -3.47 15.92
N LEU A 174 9.22 -2.37 15.68
CA LEU A 174 10.15 -2.26 14.56
C LEU A 174 11.32 -3.27 14.68
N GLU A 175 11.94 -3.36 15.86
CA GLU A 175 13.03 -4.31 16.14
C GLU A 175 12.60 -5.75 15.84
N ARG A 176 11.40 -6.13 16.24
CA ARG A 176 10.83 -7.47 15.97
C ARG A 176 10.73 -7.80 14.48
N VAL A 177 10.34 -6.83 13.66
CA VAL A 177 10.31 -7.02 12.21
C VAL A 177 11.73 -7.12 11.64
N LEU A 178 12.66 -6.27 12.10
CA LEU A 178 14.04 -6.25 11.66
C LEU A 178 14.81 -7.53 12.04
N GLU A 179 14.52 -8.13 13.20
CA GLU A 179 15.07 -9.42 13.63
C GLU A 179 14.71 -10.56 12.66
N ALA A 180 13.58 -10.49 11.98
CA ALA A 180 13.22 -11.45 10.94
C ALA A 180 14.00 -11.24 9.62
N ARG A 181 14.81 -10.18 9.52
CA ARG A 181 15.70 -9.83 8.42
C ARG A 181 15.02 -9.75 7.06
N PRO A 182 14.07 -8.81 6.86
CA PRO A 182 13.62 -8.50 5.51
C PRO A 182 14.80 -7.99 4.65
N ASP A 183 14.72 -8.19 3.33
CA ASP A 183 15.75 -7.69 2.41
C ASP A 183 15.61 -6.19 2.12
N VAL A 184 14.37 -5.65 2.22
CA VAL A 184 14.06 -4.22 2.15
C VAL A 184 12.96 -3.91 3.16
N LEU A 185 13.11 -2.82 3.91
CA LEU A 185 12.04 -2.31 4.75
C LEU A 185 11.51 -0.99 4.18
N ASN A 186 10.23 -1.00 3.85
CA ASN A 186 9.51 0.13 3.28
C ASN A 186 8.51 0.69 4.31
N HIS A 187 8.46 2.02 4.42
CA HIS A 187 7.38 2.76 5.08
C HIS A 187 7.09 4.02 4.28
N ASN A 188 5.89 4.10 3.73
CA ASN A 188 5.52 5.23 2.87
C ASN A 188 5.26 6.50 3.67
N MET A 189 5.79 7.63 3.20
CA MET A 189 5.40 8.98 3.65
C MET A 189 4.04 9.37 3.07
N GLU A 190 3.72 8.91 1.88
CA GLU A 190 2.53 9.18 1.08
C GLU A 190 2.43 10.62 0.57
N THR A 191 2.74 11.63 1.38
CA THR A 191 2.64 13.05 1.02
C THR A 191 3.60 13.93 1.80
N VAL A 192 3.64 15.22 1.43
CA VAL A 192 4.46 16.27 2.05
C VAL A 192 3.93 16.70 3.42
N ARG A 193 4.77 17.34 4.24
CA ARG A 193 4.50 17.77 5.62
C ARG A 193 3.18 18.53 5.78
N ARG A 194 2.94 19.55 4.95
CA ARG A 194 1.74 20.39 5.01
C ARG A 194 0.44 19.58 4.83
N LEU A 195 0.47 18.56 3.99
CA LEU A 195 -0.71 17.77 3.63
C LEU A 195 -0.90 16.53 4.52
N TYR A 196 0.05 16.25 5.42
CA TYR A 196 0.09 15.00 6.16
C TYR A 196 -1.19 14.72 6.97
N ALA A 197 -1.68 15.73 7.71
CA ALA A 197 -2.90 15.60 8.50
C ALA A 197 -4.16 15.35 7.64
N ARG A 198 -4.20 15.90 6.40
CA ARG A 198 -5.29 15.69 5.45
C ARG A 198 -5.24 14.31 4.81
N VAL A 199 -4.06 13.82 4.47
CA VAL A 199 -3.85 12.58 3.72
C VAL A 199 -3.71 11.37 4.64
N ARG A 200 -3.05 11.53 5.78
CA ARG A 200 -2.82 10.48 6.81
C ARG A 200 -3.25 10.95 8.21
N PRO A 201 -4.55 11.09 8.49
CA PRO A 201 -5.04 11.71 9.74
C PRO A 201 -4.51 11.05 11.02
N ALA A 202 -4.31 9.72 11.01
CA ALA A 202 -3.76 8.96 12.13
C ALA A 202 -2.21 8.86 12.11
N GLY A 203 -1.58 9.33 11.03
CA GLY A 203 -0.13 9.35 10.88
C GLY A 203 0.49 10.63 11.45
N ARG A 204 1.80 10.61 11.62
CA ARG A 204 2.60 11.80 11.94
C ARG A 204 3.86 11.81 11.08
N TYR A 205 4.15 12.95 10.48
CA TYR A 205 5.28 13.11 9.55
C TYR A 205 6.61 12.77 10.21
N GLU A 206 6.87 13.32 11.38
CA GLU A 206 8.09 13.11 12.15
C GLU A 206 8.24 11.66 12.63
N ARG A 207 7.12 11.01 13.00
CA ARG A 207 7.13 9.59 13.40
C ARG A 207 7.54 8.69 12.24
N SER A 208 7.07 8.99 11.04
CA SER A 208 7.42 8.22 9.84
C SER A 208 8.89 8.39 9.45
N LEU A 209 9.42 9.60 9.54
CA LEU A 209 10.85 9.86 9.34
C LEU A 209 11.70 9.17 10.41
N GLU A 210 11.31 9.27 11.68
CA GLU A 210 12.00 8.63 12.79
C GLU A 210 12.02 7.10 12.64
N LEU A 211 10.93 6.49 12.17
CA LEU A 211 10.89 5.07 11.87
C LEU A 211 11.96 4.69 10.83
N LEU A 212 12.04 5.43 9.73
CA LEU A 212 13.02 5.17 8.67
C LEU A 212 14.47 5.37 9.16
N ARG A 213 14.71 6.37 10.00
CA ARG A 213 16.00 6.59 10.65
C ARG A 213 16.41 5.40 11.51
N ARG A 214 15.50 4.90 12.34
CA ARG A 214 15.72 3.71 13.20
C ARG A 214 16.06 2.46 12.42
N VAL A 215 15.46 2.26 11.22
CA VAL A 215 15.80 1.11 10.36
C VAL A 215 17.30 1.09 10.06
N THR A 216 17.86 2.23 9.63
CA THR A 216 19.27 2.33 9.27
C THR A 216 20.20 2.26 10.46
N GLU A 217 19.76 2.75 11.62
CA GLU A 217 20.55 2.67 12.86
C GLU A 217 20.59 1.26 13.45
N LEU A 218 19.43 0.59 13.49
CA LEU A 218 19.32 -0.75 14.08
C LEU A 218 19.90 -1.85 13.17
N THR A 219 19.77 -1.66 11.86
CA THR A 219 20.18 -2.66 10.87
C THR A 219 20.77 -1.99 9.61
N PRO A 220 22.03 -1.52 9.66
CA PRO A 220 22.65 -0.78 8.55
C PRO A 220 22.67 -1.51 7.20
N GLY A 221 22.54 -2.85 7.22
CA GLY A 221 22.51 -3.69 6.03
C GLY A 221 21.14 -3.82 5.36
N ILE A 222 20.05 -3.34 5.99
CA ILE A 222 18.70 -3.40 5.42
C ILE A 222 18.37 -2.03 4.80
N PRO A 223 18.20 -1.92 3.47
CA PRO A 223 17.81 -0.68 2.81
C PRO A 223 16.46 -0.19 3.32
N ALA A 224 16.40 1.08 3.75
CA ALA A 224 15.14 1.77 4.02
C ALA A 224 14.58 2.37 2.73
N LYS A 225 13.28 2.16 2.50
CA LYS A 225 12.53 2.61 1.32
C LYS A 225 11.31 3.42 1.74
N SER A 226 10.91 4.39 0.91
CA SER A 226 9.68 5.15 1.10
C SER A 226 8.95 5.40 -0.22
N GLY A 227 7.65 5.72 -0.13
CA GLY A 227 6.79 6.04 -1.26
C GLY A 227 6.04 7.36 -1.06
N ILE A 228 5.84 8.07 -2.16
CA ILE A 228 5.18 9.38 -2.24
C ILE A 228 4.13 9.34 -3.35
N MET A 229 2.95 9.90 -3.09
CA MET A 229 1.91 10.12 -4.09
C MET A 229 1.95 11.59 -4.56
N LEU A 230 1.81 11.81 -5.86
CA LEU A 230 1.69 13.14 -6.46
C LEU A 230 0.27 13.41 -6.94
N GLY A 231 -0.18 14.64 -6.84
CA GLY A 231 -1.48 15.09 -7.32
C GLY A 231 -2.53 15.31 -6.23
N VAL A 232 -2.10 15.41 -4.95
CA VAL A 232 -2.97 15.68 -3.80
C VAL A 232 -2.86 17.14 -3.29
N GLY A 233 -2.13 18.02 -4.02
CA GLY A 233 -1.99 19.44 -3.74
C GLY A 233 -0.60 19.87 -3.24
N GLU A 234 0.39 19.02 -3.35
CA GLU A 234 1.81 19.33 -3.09
C GLU A 234 2.39 20.27 -4.14
N THR A 235 3.39 21.05 -3.76
CA THR A 235 4.25 21.80 -4.68
C THR A 235 5.54 21.05 -4.98
N VAL A 236 6.26 21.49 -6.01
CA VAL A 236 7.57 20.89 -6.37
C VAL A 236 8.56 21.02 -5.23
N GLU A 237 8.64 22.20 -4.64
CA GLU A 237 9.57 22.54 -3.55
C GLU A 237 9.30 21.69 -2.29
N GLU A 238 8.02 21.42 -1.99
CA GLU A 238 7.62 20.56 -0.87
C GLU A 238 8.01 19.10 -1.09
N VAL A 239 7.93 18.59 -2.32
CA VAL A 239 8.38 17.22 -2.64
C VAL A 239 9.90 17.15 -2.57
N GLU A 240 10.62 18.17 -3.05
CA GLU A 240 12.07 18.24 -2.91
C GLU A 240 12.51 18.33 -1.44
N GLU A 241 11.79 19.09 -0.59
CA GLU A 241 12.03 19.11 0.85
C GLU A 241 11.84 17.71 1.46
N LEU A 242 10.74 17.02 1.12
CA LEU A 242 10.50 15.65 1.58
C LEU A 242 11.60 14.68 1.13
N LEU A 243 12.12 14.81 -0.08
CA LEU A 243 13.24 13.98 -0.55
C LEU A 243 14.52 14.27 0.26
N ARG A 244 14.81 15.53 0.61
CA ARG A 244 15.92 15.88 1.51
C ARG A 244 15.71 15.29 2.90
N ASP A 245 14.51 15.41 3.46
CA ASP A 245 14.17 14.84 4.77
C ASP A 245 14.35 13.32 4.80
N LEU A 246 13.84 12.61 3.79
CA LEU A 246 14.02 11.16 3.66
C LEU A 246 15.50 10.77 3.59
N LYS A 247 16.27 11.49 2.79
CA LYS A 247 17.71 11.23 2.67
C LYS A 247 18.45 11.45 3.97
N ALA A 248 18.16 12.54 4.67
CA ALA A 248 18.75 12.88 5.97
C ALA A 248 18.41 11.81 7.05
N HIS A 249 17.27 11.11 6.90
CA HIS A 249 16.86 10.03 7.79
C HIS A 249 17.28 8.62 7.29
N GLY A 250 18.28 8.55 6.42
CA GLY A 250 18.90 7.29 6.00
C GLY A 250 18.14 6.49 4.94
N CYS A 251 17.03 7.02 4.40
CA CYS A 251 16.31 6.37 3.32
C CYS A 251 17.19 6.29 2.07
N SER A 252 17.31 5.10 1.49
CA SER A 252 18.17 4.84 0.33
C SER A 252 17.39 4.61 -0.97
N MET A 253 16.12 4.32 -0.88
CA MET A 253 15.23 4.03 -2.01
C MET A 253 13.96 4.86 -1.90
N VAL A 254 13.47 5.41 -3.00
CA VAL A 254 12.22 6.16 -3.02
C VAL A 254 11.40 5.88 -4.27
N THR A 255 10.08 5.84 -4.12
CA THR A 255 9.12 5.72 -5.21
C THR A 255 8.21 6.94 -5.26
N LEU A 256 7.96 7.48 -6.46
CA LEU A 256 7.00 8.55 -6.67
C LEU A 256 6.00 8.12 -7.75
N GLY A 257 4.71 8.17 -7.44
CA GLY A 257 3.64 7.76 -8.32
C GLY A 257 2.46 8.72 -8.33
N GLN A 258 1.69 8.74 -9.42
CA GLN A 258 0.48 9.55 -9.51
C GLN A 258 -0.60 9.00 -8.59
N TYR A 259 -1.17 9.85 -7.74
CA TYR A 259 -2.39 9.51 -7.03
C TYR A 259 -3.55 9.34 -8.02
N LEU A 260 -4.29 8.26 -7.87
CA LEU A 260 -5.50 7.98 -8.63
C LEU A 260 -6.60 7.65 -7.62
N PRO A 261 -7.62 8.50 -7.46
CA PRO A 261 -8.68 8.26 -6.51
C PRO A 261 -9.45 6.99 -6.87
N PRO A 262 -9.63 6.07 -5.92
CA PRO A 262 -10.36 4.81 -6.18
C PRO A 262 -11.84 5.04 -6.49
N SER A 263 -12.44 6.09 -5.91
CA SER A 263 -13.82 6.51 -6.18
C SER A 263 -14.00 8.01 -5.93
N GLY A 264 -15.18 8.54 -6.26
CA GLY A 264 -15.53 9.95 -6.01
C GLY A 264 -15.69 10.33 -4.53
N SER A 265 -15.68 9.36 -3.60
CA SER A 265 -15.76 9.62 -2.15
C SER A 265 -14.38 9.70 -1.49
N HIS A 266 -13.32 9.39 -2.21
CA HIS A 266 -11.94 9.47 -1.72
C HIS A 266 -11.36 10.88 -1.82
N LEU A 267 -10.13 11.04 -1.37
CA LEU A 267 -9.39 12.29 -1.46
C LEU A 267 -9.43 12.80 -2.91
N PRO A 268 -9.87 14.05 -3.16
CA PRO A 268 -9.93 14.60 -4.50
C PRO A 268 -8.55 14.64 -5.17
N LEU A 269 -8.53 14.33 -6.46
CA LEU A 269 -7.37 14.56 -7.30
C LEU A 269 -7.30 16.06 -7.63
N GLU A 270 -6.20 16.72 -7.26
CA GLU A 270 -5.98 18.15 -7.54
C GLU A 270 -5.41 18.34 -8.95
N ARG A 271 -4.48 17.47 -9.39
CA ARG A 271 -3.82 17.53 -10.69
C ARG A 271 -3.23 16.21 -11.13
N TYR A 272 -2.95 16.08 -12.40
CA TYR A 272 -2.03 15.08 -12.93
C TYR A 272 -0.64 15.70 -13.05
N ALA A 273 0.35 15.12 -12.38
CA ALA A 273 1.75 15.50 -12.56
C ALA A 273 2.22 15.04 -13.95
N PRO A 274 2.80 15.93 -14.75
CA PRO A 274 3.27 15.56 -16.10
C PRO A 274 4.51 14.66 -16.04
N PRO A 275 4.79 13.87 -17.08
CA PRO A 275 5.95 12.96 -17.12
C PRO A 275 7.29 13.64 -16.83
N GLU A 276 7.46 14.90 -17.24
CA GLU A 276 8.66 15.70 -17.03
C GLU A 276 8.91 15.97 -15.53
N GLU A 277 7.85 16.13 -14.74
CA GLU A 277 7.94 16.32 -13.29
C GLU A 277 8.44 15.03 -12.59
N PHE A 278 7.98 13.86 -13.05
CA PHE A 278 8.52 12.59 -12.56
C PHE A 278 10.00 12.41 -12.93
N ALA A 279 10.40 12.84 -14.13
CA ALA A 279 11.79 12.80 -14.56
C ALA A 279 12.65 13.76 -13.71
N HIS A 280 12.13 14.95 -13.37
CA HIS A 280 12.77 15.91 -12.48
C HIS A 280 13.03 15.29 -11.09
N TYR A 281 12.01 14.71 -10.44
CA TYR A 281 12.21 14.10 -9.11
C TYR A 281 13.16 12.90 -9.15
N ARG A 282 13.17 12.14 -10.24
CA ARG A 282 14.16 11.08 -10.42
C ARG A 282 15.58 11.62 -10.44
N ALA A 283 15.83 12.65 -11.26
CA ALA A 283 17.14 13.28 -11.35
C ALA A 283 17.57 13.93 -10.04
N TYR A 284 16.65 14.67 -9.41
CA TYR A 284 16.87 15.33 -8.12
C TYR A 284 17.18 14.33 -7.00
N GLY A 285 16.38 13.28 -6.86
CA GLY A 285 16.63 12.23 -5.86
C GLY A 285 17.98 11.54 -6.05
N LEU A 286 18.35 11.21 -7.30
CA LEU A 286 19.67 10.64 -7.60
C LEU A 286 20.81 11.62 -7.24
N SER A 287 20.64 12.92 -7.49
CA SER A 287 21.62 13.94 -7.10
C SER A 287 21.79 14.07 -5.58
N LEU A 288 20.75 13.79 -4.80
CA LEU A 288 20.82 13.70 -3.34
C LEU A 288 21.53 12.43 -2.84
N GLY A 289 21.85 11.47 -3.73
CA GLY A 289 22.53 10.23 -3.40
C GLY A 289 21.58 9.09 -2.95
N PHE A 290 20.29 9.12 -3.34
CA PHE A 290 19.47 7.91 -3.27
C PHE A 290 20.06 6.85 -4.19
N ARG A 291 20.11 5.60 -3.74
CA ARG A 291 20.58 4.46 -4.56
C ARG A 291 19.59 4.11 -5.66
N GLN A 292 18.28 4.28 -5.35
CA GLN A 292 17.21 3.98 -6.28
C GLN A 292 16.08 5.01 -6.18
N VAL A 293 15.68 5.54 -7.31
CA VAL A 293 14.53 6.45 -7.45
C VAL A 293 13.64 5.94 -8.57
N ALA A 294 12.54 5.29 -8.22
CA ALA A 294 11.51 4.91 -9.19
C ALA A 294 10.44 6.00 -9.22
N SER A 295 10.36 6.74 -10.32
CA SER A 295 9.46 7.88 -10.46
C SER A 295 8.72 7.80 -11.79
N GLY A 296 7.39 7.81 -11.74
CA GLY A 296 6.56 7.73 -12.93
C GLY A 296 5.08 7.59 -12.62
N PRO A 297 4.19 7.88 -13.56
CA PRO A 297 2.74 7.96 -13.33
C PRO A 297 2.11 6.69 -12.76
N LEU A 298 2.54 5.52 -13.20
CA LEU A 298 2.03 4.23 -12.74
C LEU A 298 2.89 3.58 -11.65
N VAL A 299 3.99 4.22 -11.22
CA VAL A 299 4.83 3.71 -10.13
C VAL A 299 4.00 3.59 -8.86
N ARG A 300 4.22 2.50 -8.14
CA ARG A 300 3.72 2.20 -6.80
C ARG A 300 4.88 1.63 -5.98
N SER A 301 4.77 1.65 -4.66
CA SER A 301 5.85 1.16 -3.78
C SER A 301 6.31 -0.26 -4.11
N SER A 302 5.40 -1.12 -4.52
CA SER A 302 5.67 -2.53 -4.85
C SER A 302 5.67 -2.85 -6.35
N TYR A 303 5.46 -1.84 -7.23
CA TYR A 303 5.44 -2.07 -8.67
C TYR A 303 6.87 -2.27 -9.19
N HIS A 304 7.15 -3.44 -9.77
CA HIS A 304 8.51 -3.85 -10.18
C HIS A 304 9.53 -3.73 -9.05
N ALA A 305 9.15 -4.13 -7.83
CA ALA A 305 10.00 -4.00 -6.66
C ALA A 305 11.28 -4.83 -6.75
N ASP A 306 11.25 -5.95 -7.45
CA ASP A 306 12.40 -6.78 -7.80
C ASP A 306 13.46 -6.01 -8.61
N GLU A 307 13.03 -5.26 -9.63
CA GLU A 307 13.90 -4.40 -10.45
C GLU A 307 14.43 -3.22 -9.63
N GLN A 308 13.57 -2.61 -8.78
CA GLN A 308 13.96 -1.52 -7.89
C GLN A 308 15.02 -1.94 -6.88
N ALA A 309 14.94 -3.17 -6.35
CA ALA A 309 15.89 -3.69 -5.36
C ALA A 309 17.16 -4.27 -6.01
N GLY A 310 17.08 -4.70 -7.28
CA GLY A 310 18.18 -5.38 -7.96
C GLY A 310 19.50 -4.61 -7.94
N GLU A 311 19.46 -3.33 -8.28
CA GLU A 311 20.65 -2.46 -8.26
C GLU A 311 21.14 -2.15 -6.85
N THR A 312 20.26 -2.18 -5.83
CA THR A 312 20.61 -1.85 -4.44
C THR A 312 21.24 -3.02 -3.71
N LEU A 313 20.84 -4.26 -4.03
CA LEU A 313 21.27 -5.46 -3.33
C LEU A 313 22.55 -6.11 -3.93
N HIS A 314 22.99 -5.67 -5.12
CA HIS A 314 24.22 -6.13 -5.76
C HIS A 314 25.45 -5.30 -5.39
N VAL A 315 25.34 -4.23 -4.60
CA VAL A 315 26.42 -3.30 -4.24
C VAL A 315 27.02 -3.60 -2.85
N SER A 316 26.73 -4.77 -2.28
CA SER A 316 27.27 -5.20 -0.97
C SER A 316 28.39 -6.23 -1.10
#